data_a1071b2b46b7c17594e8efbdf95f9652
#
_entry.id   a1071b2b46b7c17594e8efbdf95f9652
#
_cell.length_a   1.000
_cell.length_b   1.000
_cell.length_c   1.000
_cell.angle_alpha   90.00
_cell.angle_beta   90.00
_cell.angle_gamma   90.00
#
_symmetry.space_group_name_H-M   'P 1'
#
loop_
_entity.id
_entity.type
_entity.pdbx_description
1 polymer ?
#
loop_
_entity_poly.entity_id
_entity_poly.type
_entity_poly.pdbx_seq_one_letter_code
_entity_poly.pdbx_strand_id
1 'polypeptide(L)'
;MTGPREPLTRKTDGTGGPDPLPPPPGGVLWTLVGDVRGLLMLPAALTLQVAHPAVGAGVDEHSVFRTDPWGRGERSLRSLQLWVYGGDAAVEEGRRLRRLHRGIQGTDTRGRRYHALTPEYYAWVHATGFPVHHHAIRYLYRPFTEAQERRLYEEWLSVGRVLGIGDRYMPGTVEEFWPYYRRVLADELEATAVVRELLATDRRLPPPAFGPLPLRLLLRLSWPLILPRFLRLRRFLTVGLMPPDAREAIGLPWTAGQERRLRRFGRAVRIVVPLLPERLRYLPQARQARRLARAEGRLPTRRAR
;
A
#
# COMPACT_ATOMS: atom_id res chain seq x y z
N MET A 1 -3.73 20.59 46.70
CA MET A 1 -2.52 19.74 46.67
C MET A 1 -2.82 18.56 45.75
N THR A 2 -2.46 18.68 44.51
CA THR A 2 -2.60 17.62 43.46
C THR A 2 -1.21 17.01 43.29
N GLY A 3 -1.06 15.76 43.76
CA GLY A 3 0.16 15.00 43.60
C GLY A 3 0.45 14.63 42.13
N PRO A 4 1.70 14.36 41.78
CA PRO A 4 2.09 14.01 40.42
C PRO A 4 1.51 12.64 40.04
N ARG A 5 0.88 12.56 38.84
CA ARG A 5 0.41 11.30 38.25
C ARG A 5 1.64 10.45 37.89
N GLU A 6 1.74 9.27 38.50
CA GLU A 6 2.68 8.24 38.09
C GLU A 6 2.53 7.89 36.58
N PRO A 7 3.63 7.70 35.85
CA PRO A 7 3.56 7.21 34.48
C PRO A 7 3.05 5.77 34.49
N LEU A 8 1.99 5.51 33.73
CA LEU A 8 1.43 4.20 33.48
C LEU A 8 2.55 3.26 32.97
N THR A 9 2.97 2.33 33.81
CA THR A 9 3.86 1.23 33.43
C THR A 9 3.20 0.40 32.34
N ARG A 10 3.75 0.47 31.15
CA ARG A 10 3.34 -0.26 29.95
C ARG A 10 3.58 -1.75 30.18
N LYS A 11 2.51 -2.56 30.28
CA LYS A 11 2.62 -4.02 30.23
C LYS A 11 3.23 -4.42 28.88
N THR A 12 4.43 -4.96 28.89
CA THR A 12 5.07 -5.62 27.76
C THR A 12 4.33 -6.93 27.49
N ASP A 13 3.57 -6.99 26.39
CA ASP A 13 3.12 -8.26 25.85
C ASP A 13 4.36 -9.02 25.39
N GLY A 14 4.60 -10.20 25.98
CA GLY A 14 5.86 -10.98 25.95
C GLY A 14 6.42 -11.44 24.60
N THR A 15 6.43 -10.57 23.60
CA THR A 15 7.16 -10.73 22.34
C THR A 15 8.35 -9.78 22.39
N GLY A 16 9.55 -10.31 22.63
CA GLY A 16 10.80 -9.57 22.89
C GLY A 16 11.34 -8.73 21.72
N GLY A 17 10.49 -8.13 20.92
CA GLY A 17 10.83 -7.20 19.83
C GLY A 17 10.64 -5.72 20.25
N PRO A 18 11.23 -4.78 19.49
CA PRO A 18 11.05 -3.35 19.75
C PRO A 18 9.58 -2.94 19.67
N ASP A 19 9.21 -1.95 20.49
CA ASP A 19 7.85 -1.38 20.52
C ASP A 19 7.34 -1.03 19.12
N PRO A 20 6.04 -1.31 18.82
CA PRO A 20 5.44 -0.97 17.54
C PRO A 20 5.32 0.55 17.41
N LEU A 21 6.22 1.16 16.67
CA LEU A 21 6.24 2.60 16.40
C LEU A 21 6.04 2.86 14.90
N PRO A 22 5.22 3.84 14.52
CA PRO A 22 5.12 4.25 13.13
C PRO A 22 6.44 4.85 12.61
N PRO A 23 6.66 4.89 11.28
CA PRO A 23 7.85 5.49 10.69
C PRO A 23 8.06 6.95 11.15
N PRO A 24 9.31 7.37 11.41
CA PRO A 24 9.59 8.70 11.91
C PRO A 24 9.28 9.78 10.86
N PRO A 25 8.90 10.99 11.27
CA PRO A 25 8.71 12.13 10.38
C PRO A 25 9.94 12.38 9.51
N GLY A 26 9.72 12.49 8.19
CA GLY A 26 10.80 12.68 7.21
C GLY A 26 11.48 11.38 6.78
N GLY A 27 11.11 10.23 7.33
CA GLY A 27 11.58 8.94 6.88
C GLY A 27 11.23 8.65 5.41
N VAL A 28 11.81 7.59 4.88
CA VAL A 28 11.64 7.21 3.47
C VAL A 28 10.20 6.78 3.19
N LEU A 29 9.70 5.79 3.92
CA LEU A 29 8.32 5.31 3.80
C LEU A 29 7.32 6.42 4.16
N TRP A 30 7.59 7.16 5.24
CA TRP A 30 6.78 8.30 5.67
C TRP A 30 6.62 9.33 4.53
N THR A 31 7.67 9.56 3.73
CA THR A 31 7.63 10.48 2.60
C THR A 31 6.87 9.89 1.40
N LEU A 32 7.05 8.60 1.11
CA LEU A 32 6.44 7.91 -0.05
C LEU A 32 4.92 7.75 0.09
N VAL A 33 4.45 7.30 1.24
CA VAL A 33 3.03 6.98 1.47
C VAL A 33 2.14 8.22 1.39
N GLY A 34 2.67 9.37 1.77
CA GLY A 34 1.91 10.63 1.72
C GLY A 34 1.90 11.35 0.38
N ASP A 35 2.80 11.02 -0.52
CA ASP A 35 2.89 11.62 -1.85
C ASP A 35 1.86 10.98 -2.79
N VAL A 36 1.18 11.79 -3.62
CA VAL A 36 0.14 11.30 -4.55
C VAL A 36 0.65 10.22 -5.53
N ARG A 37 1.96 10.15 -5.78
CA ARG A 37 2.57 9.08 -6.58
C ARG A 37 2.41 7.71 -5.94
N GLY A 38 2.28 7.64 -4.60
CA GLY A 38 1.97 6.41 -3.86
C GLY A 38 0.67 5.76 -4.33
N LEU A 39 -0.33 6.59 -4.72
CA LEU A 39 -1.60 6.07 -5.25
C LEU A 39 -1.45 5.27 -6.55
N LEU A 40 -0.42 5.56 -7.35
CA LEU A 40 -0.14 4.82 -8.58
C LEU A 40 0.40 3.41 -8.31
N MET A 41 1.02 3.19 -7.15
CA MET A 41 1.62 1.91 -6.75
C MET A 41 0.61 0.98 -6.08
N LEU A 42 -0.41 1.53 -5.41
CA LEU A 42 -1.40 0.73 -4.66
C LEU A 42 -2.05 -0.39 -5.47
N PRO A 43 -2.54 -0.17 -6.71
CA PRO A 43 -3.15 -1.25 -7.47
C PRO A 43 -2.20 -2.42 -7.77
N ALA A 44 -0.90 -2.16 -7.96
CA ALA A 44 0.09 -3.21 -8.17
C ALA A 44 0.31 -4.04 -6.90
N ALA A 45 0.45 -3.38 -5.74
CA ALA A 45 0.57 -4.07 -4.45
C ALA A 45 -0.68 -4.90 -4.13
N LEU A 46 -1.88 -4.33 -4.29
CA LEU A 46 -3.15 -5.04 -4.07
C LEU A 46 -3.32 -6.25 -5.00
N THR A 47 -2.91 -6.12 -6.27
CA THR A 47 -2.97 -7.24 -7.22
C THR A 47 -2.00 -8.35 -6.81
N LEU A 48 -0.81 -8.00 -6.37
CA LEU A 48 0.18 -8.97 -5.89
C LEU A 48 -0.27 -9.67 -4.59
N GLN A 49 -0.97 -8.98 -3.68
CA GLN A 49 -1.56 -9.59 -2.48
C GLN A 49 -2.51 -10.73 -2.83
N VAL A 50 -3.47 -10.44 -3.71
CA VAL A 50 -4.53 -11.39 -4.07
C VAL A 50 -4.09 -12.44 -5.09
N ALA A 51 -2.86 -12.38 -5.59
CA ALA A 51 -2.23 -13.45 -6.35
C ALA A 51 -1.88 -14.66 -5.49
N HIS A 52 -1.79 -14.51 -4.18
CA HIS A 52 -1.71 -15.63 -3.24
C HIS A 52 -3.10 -16.29 -3.10
N PRO A 53 -3.26 -17.62 -3.33
CA PRO A 53 -4.55 -18.29 -3.37
C PRO A 53 -5.43 -18.02 -2.15
N ALA A 54 -4.88 -18.17 -0.94
CA ALA A 54 -5.62 -17.93 0.30
C ALA A 54 -6.09 -16.48 0.46
N VAL A 55 -5.24 -15.50 0.07
CA VAL A 55 -5.60 -14.07 0.12
C VAL A 55 -6.62 -13.74 -0.96
N GLY A 56 -6.44 -14.30 -2.16
CA GLY A 56 -7.39 -14.17 -3.26
C GLY A 56 -8.77 -14.69 -2.89
N ALA A 57 -8.87 -15.89 -2.34
CA ALA A 57 -10.13 -16.50 -1.86
C ALA A 57 -10.78 -15.64 -0.76
N GLY A 58 -10.01 -15.18 0.24
CA GLY A 58 -10.53 -14.31 1.29
C GLY A 58 -11.08 -12.98 0.76
N VAL A 59 -10.44 -12.39 -0.24
CA VAL A 59 -10.95 -11.16 -0.89
C VAL A 59 -12.17 -11.47 -1.75
N ASP A 60 -12.19 -12.58 -2.45
CA ASP A 60 -13.32 -13.00 -3.30
C ASP A 60 -14.61 -13.18 -2.49
N GLU A 61 -14.53 -13.88 -1.37
CA GLU A 61 -15.67 -14.26 -0.54
C GLU A 61 -16.13 -13.14 0.40
N HIS A 62 -15.20 -12.36 0.96
CA HIS A 62 -15.51 -11.45 2.08
C HIS A 62 -15.37 -9.96 1.75
N SER A 63 -14.80 -9.58 0.60
CA SER A 63 -14.58 -8.17 0.29
C SER A 63 -15.70 -7.56 -0.52
N VAL A 64 -16.06 -6.35 -0.17
CA VAL A 64 -17.04 -5.51 -0.90
C VAL A 64 -16.46 -4.80 -2.14
N PHE A 65 -15.34 -5.28 -2.69
CA PHE A 65 -14.67 -4.60 -3.81
C PHE A 65 -15.48 -4.57 -5.12
N ARG A 66 -16.52 -5.43 -5.21
CA ARG A 66 -17.47 -5.46 -6.34
C ARG A 66 -18.64 -4.51 -6.13
N THR A 67 -19.15 -4.43 -4.90
CA THR A 67 -20.36 -3.68 -4.54
C THR A 67 -20.05 -2.24 -4.12
N ASP A 68 -18.91 -2.02 -3.45
CA ASP A 68 -18.45 -0.69 -3.00
C ASP A 68 -16.95 -0.50 -3.25
N PRO A 69 -16.50 -0.44 -4.53
CA PRO A 69 -15.06 -0.36 -4.86
C PRO A 69 -14.41 0.93 -4.36
N TRP A 70 -15.13 2.06 -4.43
CA TRP A 70 -14.58 3.35 -4.03
C TRP A 70 -14.48 3.50 -2.51
N GLY A 71 -15.55 3.14 -1.78
CA GLY A 71 -15.53 3.16 -0.32
C GLY A 71 -14.53 2.17 0.27
N ARG A 72 -14.36 0.98 -0.35
CA ARG A 72 -13.30 0.06 0.06
C ARG A 72 -11.91 0.67 -0.15
N GLY A 73 -11.68 1.29 -1.30
CA GLY A 73 -10.42 1.96 -1.60
C GLY A 73 -10.11 3.09 -0.61
N GLU A 74 -11.12 3.92 -0.31
CA GLU A 74 -10.99 5.02 0.66
C GLU A 74 -10.66 4.50 2.08
N ARG A 75 -11.39 3.48 2.56
CA ARG A 75 -11.11 2.86 3.87
C ARG A 75 -9.70 2.27 3.94
N SER A 76 -9.24 1.60 2.89
CA SER A 76 -7.89 1.03 2.82
C SER A 76 -6.82 2.12 2.81
N LEU A 77 -7.02 3.20 2.04
CA LEU A 77 -6.11 4.33 2.01
C LEU A 77 -6.05 5.06 3.36
N ARG A 78 -7.19 5.23 4.02
CA ARG A 78 -7.27 5.82 5.36
C ARG A 78 -6.48 4.99 6.38
N SER A 79 -6.65 3.67 6.40
CA SER A 79 -5.89 2.78 7.28
C SER A 79 -4.39 2.87 7.01
N LEU A 80 -3.97 2.81 5.74
CA LEU A 80 -2.57 2.95 5.34
C LEU A 80 -1.97 4.27 5.85
N GLN A 81 -2.71 5.38 5.74
CA GLN A 81 -2.26 6.66 6.24
C GLN A 81 -2.17 6.70 7.77
N LEU A 82 -3.10 6.06 8.47
CA LEU A 82 -3.07 5.97 9.93
C LEU A 82 -1.85 5.18 10.43
N TRP A 83 -1.47 4.09 9.77
CA TRP A 83 -0.27 3.32 10.16
C TRP A 83 1.02 4.12 10.08
N VAL A 84 1.06 5.12 9.20
CA VAL A 84 2.28 5.92 8.96
C VAL A 84 2.23 7.28 9.67
N TYR A 85 1.06 7.91 9.75
CA TYR A 85 0.91 9.28 10.26
C TYR A 85 0.11 9.37 11.56
N GLY A 86 -0.44 8.26 12.04
CA GLY A 86 -1.38 8.26 13.16
C GLY A 86 -0.75 8.38 14.54
N GLY A 87 0.57 8.34 14.67
CA GLY A 87 1.21 8.32 15.98
C GLY A 87 0.68 7.15 16.83
N ASP A 88 0.22 7.43 18.04
CA ASP A 88 -0.35 6.42 18.96
C ASP A 88 -1.60 5.71 18.38
N ALA A 89 -2.39 6.42 17.56
CA ALA A 89 -3.56 5.84 16.90
C ALA A 89 -3.19 4.76 15.84
N ALA A 90 -1.94 4.71 15.38
CA ALA A 90 -1.48 3.70 14.41
C ALA A 90 -1.63 2.27 14.95
N VAL A 91 -1.22 2.05 16.20
CA VAL A 91 -1.31 0.74 16.87
C VAL A 91 -2.76 0.32 17.08
N GLU A 92 -3.62 1.25 17.48
CA GLU A 92 -5.05 0.96 17.64
C GLU A 92 -5.72 0.63 16.29
N GLU A 93 -5.34 1.30 15.21
CA GLU A 93 -5.81 0.95 13.86
C GLU A 93 -5.36 -0.45 13.45
N GLY A 94 -4.11 -0.83 13.75
CA GLY A 94 -3.62 -2.19 13.56
C GLY A 94 -4.46 -3.23 14.32
N ARG A 95 -4.78 -2.96 15.59
CA ARG A 95 -5.67 -3.81 16.42
C ARG A 95 -7.08 -3.87 15.83
N ARG A 96 -7.64 -2.73 15.39
CA ARG A 96 -8.96 -2.68 14.74
C ARG A 96 -8.99 -3.54 13.48
N LEU A 97 -7.96 -3.45 12.65
CA LEU A 97 -7.85 -4.25 11.42
C LEU A 97 -7.80 -5.74 11.74
N ARG A 98 -7.01 -6.15 12.73
CA ARG A 98 -6.98 -7.57 13.18
C ARG A 98 -8.35 -8.04 13.67
N ARG A 99 -9.09 -7.20 14.41
CA ARG A 99 -10.47 -7.54 14.84
C ARG A 99 -11.38 -7.81 13.63
N LEU A 100 -11.29 -6.98 12.58
CA LEU A 100 -12.08 -7.18 11.34
C LEU A 100 -11.74 -8.49 10.62
N HIS A 101 -10.50 -8.96 10.72
CA HIS A 101 -10.06 -10.19 10.04
C HIS A 101 -10.33 -11.48 10.82
N ARG A 102 -10.80 -11.41 12.07
CA ARG A 102 -11.03 -12.59 12.91
C ARG A 102 -12.06 -13.59 12.34
N GLY A 103 -13.06 -13.09 11.66
CA GLY A 103 -14.12 -13.93 11.06
C GLY A 103 -13.85 -14.37 9.63
N ILE A 104 -12.73 -13.97 9.03
CA ILE A 104 -12.42 -14.26 7.63
C ILE A 104 -11.66 -15.57 7.54
N GLN A 105 -12.34 -16.61 7.05
CA GLN A 105 -11.80 -17.96 6.84
C GLN A 105 -12.57 -18.67 5.72
N GLY A 106 -11.98 -19.68 5.13
CA GLY A 106 -12.60 -20.45 4.05
C GLY A 106 -11.66 -21.50 3.48
N THR A 107 -11.85 -21.84 2.22
CA THR A 107 -11.01 -22.79 1.47
C THR A 107 -10.51 -22.13 0.19
N ASP A 108 -9.22 -22.21 -0.07
CA ASP A 108 -8.62 -21.60 -1.27
C ASP A 108 -8.84 -22.45 -2.53
N THR A 109 -8.38 -21.96 -3.68
CA THR A 109 -8.49 -22.63 -4.99
C THR A 109 -7.76 -23.97 -5.05
N ARG A 110 -6.83 -24.23 -4.11
CA ARG A 110 -6.07 -25.49 -4.00
C ARG A 110 -6.68 -26.46 -2.99
N GLY A 111 -7.89 -26.16 -2.46
CA GLY A 111 -8.58 -26.99 -1.44
C GLY A 111 -7.98 -26.85 -0.03
N ARG A 112 -7.08 -25.89 0.22
CA ARG A 112 -6.47 -25.67 1.53
C ARG A 112 -7.34 -24.71 2.37
N ARG A 113 -7.57 -25.07 3.63
CA ARG A 113 -8.25 -24.17 4.58
C ARG A 113 -7.36 -22.96 4.86
N TYR A 114 -7.94 -21.77 4.87
CA TYR A 114 -7.27 -20.55 5.25
C TYR A 114 -8.00 -19.80 6.36
N HIS A 115 -7.23 -18.98 7.08
CA HIS A 115 -7.74 -17.95 7.97
C HIS A 115 -6.95 -16.66 7.71
N ALA A 116 -7.63 -15.52 7.61
CA ALA A 116 -6.98 -14.25 7.22
C ALA A 116 -5.89 -13.77 8.20
N LEU A 117 -5.91 -14.24 9.45
CA LEU A 117 -4.87 -13.97 10.44
C LEU A 117 -3.83 -15.09 10.56
N THR A 118 -3.83 -16.08 9.64
CA THR A 118 -2.67 -17.00 9.52
C THR A 118 -1.43 -16.14 9.33
N PRO A 119 -0.42 -16.27 10.20
CA PRO A 119 0.66 -15.29 10.27
C PRO A 119 1.40 -15.10 8.95
N GLU A 120 1.63 -16.17 8.20
CA GLU A 120 2.31 -16.17 6.90
C GLU A 120 1.52 -15.39 5.85
N TYR A 121 0.20 -15.57 5.78
CA TYR A 121 -0.67 -14.87 4.84
C TYR A 121 -0.80 -13.40 5.21
N TYR A 122 -0.93 -13.11 6.50
CA TYR A 122 -1.03 -11.74 7.00
C TYR A 122 0.27 -10.96 6.78
N ALA A 123 1.42 -11.62 7.00
CA ALA A 123 2.74 -11.07 6.70
C ALA A 123 2.95 -10.86 5.18
N TRP A 124 2.52 -11.83 4.34
CA TRP A 124 2.58 -11.67 2.88
C TRP A 124 1.84 -10.43 2.39
N VAL A 125 0.62 -10.21 2.86
CA VAL A 125 -0.17 -9.02 2.48
C VAL A 125 0.61 -7.73 2.75
N HIS A 126 1.30 -7.64 3.88
CA HIS A 126 2.15 -6.50 4.19
C HIS A 126 3.42 -6.49 3.34
N ALA A 127 4.09 -7.62 3.18
CA ALA A 127 5.35 -7.77 2.46
C ALA A 127 5.27 -7.30 1.00
N THR A 128 4.14 -7.53 0.30
CA THR A 128 3.96 -7.19 -1.13
C THR A 128 4.15 -5.72 -1.45
N GLY A 129 3.92 -4.84 -0.51
CA GLY A 129 4.08 -3.41 -0.75
C GLY A 129 5.55 -3.01 -0.94
N PHE A 130 6.49 -3.66 -0.24
CA PHE A 130 7.91 -3.33 -0.33
C PHE A 130 8.48 -3.51 -1.75
N PRO A 131 8.40 -4.69 -2.41
CA PRO A 131 8.96 -4.89 -3.75
C PRO A 131 8.29 -4.01 -4.80
N VAL A 132 6.99 -3.72 -4.66
CA VAL A 132 6.30 -2.79 -5.56
C VAL A 132 6.83 -1.36 -5.41
N HIS A 133 7.02 -0.87 -4.17
CA HIS A 133 7.62 0.44 -3.95
C HIS A 133 9.05 0.50 -4.47
N HIS A 134 9.88 -0.49 -4.13
CA HIS A 134 11.25 -0.62 -4.61
C HIS A 134 11.33 -0.57 -6.15
N HIS A 135 10.47 -1.34 -6.83
CA HIS A 135 10.44 -1.35 -8.30
C HIS A 135 9.93 -0.02 -8.88
N ALA A 136 8.85 0.55 -8.34
CA ALA A 136 8.20 1.74 -8.89
C ALA A 136 9.01 3.03 -8.69
N ILE A 137 9.86 3.09 -7.65
CA ILE A 137 10.72 4.25 -7.36
C ILE A 137 11.59 4.62 -8.56
N ARG A 138 12.13 3.65 -9.29
CA ARG A 138 12.96 3.88 -10.49
C ARG A 138 12.25 4.66 -11.60
N TYR A 139 10.92 4.61 -11.64
CA TYR A 139 10.12 5.35 -12.62
C TYR A 139 9.62 6.68 -12.07
N LEU A 140 9.06 6.66 -10.86
CA LEU A 140 8.26 7.77 -10.31
C LEU A 140 9.07 8.74 -9.46
N TYR A 141 10.26 8.30 -8.98
CA TYR A 141 11.14 9.09 -8.11
C TYR A 141 12.58 9.07 -8.65
N ARG A 142 13.49 9.66 -7.91
CA ARG A 142 14.93 9.42 -8.12
C ARG A 142 15.26 8.02 -7.60
N PRO A 143 16.15 7.27 -8.27
CA PRO A 143 16.62 5.99 -7.76
C PRO A 143 17.15 6.11 -6.32
N PHE A 144 16.89 5.13 -5.53
CA PHE A 144 17.40 5.08 -4.15
C PHE A 144 18.85 4.62 -4.12
N THR A 145 19.58 5.10 -3.12
CA THR A 145 20.84 4.52 -2.70
C THR A 145 20.54 3.26 -1.87
N GLU A 146 21.52 2.36 -1.72
CA GLU A 146 21.40 1.18 -0.85
C GLU A 146 21.00 1.54 0.58
N ALA A 147 21.55 2.63 1.13
CA ALA A 147 21.19 3.11 2.46
C ALA A 147 19.71 3.53 2.54
N GLN A 148 19.16 4.12 1.49
CA GLN A 148 17.75 4.49 1.43
C GLN A 148 16.86 3.25 1.27
N GLU A 149 17.31 2.22 0.58
CA GLU A 149 16.60 0.95 0.45
C GLU A 149 16.53 0.23 1.79
N ARG A 150 17.67 0.08 2.50
CA ARG A 150 17.71 -0.48 3.86
C ARG A 150 16.79 0.31 4.80
N ARG A 151 16.87 1.63 4.75
CA ARG A 151 16.00 2.49 5.57
C ARG A 151 14.52 2.31 5.24
N LEU A 152 14.15 2.20 3.97
CA LEU A 152 12.78 1.89 3.56
C LEU A 152 12.32 0.56 4.15
N TYR A 153 13.17 -0.47 4.12
CA TYR A 153 12.83 -1.78 4.65
C TYR A 153 12.67 -1.78 6.18
N GLU A 154 13.57 -1.12 6.91
CA GLU A 154 13.45 -0.95 8.37
C GLU A 154 12.13 -0.27 8.75
N GLU A 155 11.75 0.79 8.04
CA GLU A 155 10.48 1.47 8.24
C GLU A 155 9.29 0.60 7.82
N TRP A 156 9.48 -0.31 6.85
CA TRP A 156 8.49 -1.31 6.47
C TRP A 156 8.25 -2.31 7.59
N LEU A 157 9.28 -2.83 8.20
CA LEU A 157 9.19 -3.71 9.38
C LEU A 157 8.50 -3.02 10.55
N SER A 158 8.78 -1.74 10.76
CA SER A 158 8.12 -0.93 11.79
C SER A 158 6.59 -0.90 11.61
N VAL A 159 6.10 -0.67 10.38
CA VAL A 159 4.66 -0.77 10.05
C VAL A 159 4.14 -2.19 10.23
N GLY A 160 4.93 -3.21 9.92
CA GLY A 160 4.59 -4.61 10.20
C GLY A 160 4.27 -4.85 11.68
N ARG A 161 5.10 -4.31 12.58
CA ARG A 161 4.86 -4.37 14.04
C ARG A 161 3.60 -3.60 14.46
N VAL A 162 3.34 -2.44 13.87
CA VAL A 162 2.08 -1.69 14.07
C VAL A 162 0.86 -2.54 13.70
N LEU A 163 0.97 -3.34 12.64
CA LEU A 163 -0.07 -4.29 12.21
C LEU A 163 -0.16 -5.54 13.10
N GLY A 164 0.79 -5.74 14.03
CA GLY A 164 0.88 -6.91 14.89
C GLY A 164 1.43 -8.15 14.16
N ILE A 165 2.27 -7.95 13.15
CA ILE A 165 3.04 -9.01 12.50
C ILE A 165 4.26 -9.28 13.36
N GLY A 166 4.41 -10.52 13.83
CA GLY A 166 5.59 -10.92 14.61
C GLY A 166 6.85 -10.97 13.75
N ASP A 167 7.98 -10.54 14.31
CA ASP A 167 9.27 -10.42 13.59
C ASP A 167 9.71 -11.73 12.92
N ARG A 168 9.38 -12.91 13.48
CA ARG A 168 9.70 -14.22 12.89
C ARG A 168 9.01 -14.52 11.55
N TYR A 169 7.97 -13.76 11.18
CA TYR A 169 7.20 -13.94 9.93
C TYR A 169 7.65 -12.99 8.81
N MET A 170 8.55 -12.08 9.13
CA MET A 170 9.17 -11.17 8.15
C MET A 170 10.68 -11.31 8.24
N PRO A 171 11.40 -11.35 7.10
CA PRO A 171 12.87 -11.31 7.11
C PRO A 171 13.37 -10.08 7.85
N GLY A 172 14.47 -10.21 8.61
CA GLY A 172 14.99 -9.13 9.45
C GLY A 172 15.71 -8.04 8.66
N THR A 173 16.24 -8.38 7.48
CA THR A 173 17.02 -7.49 6.62
C THR A 173 16.49 -7.49 5.18
N VAL A 174 16.85 -6.47 4.41
CA VAL A 174 16.48 -6.40 3.00
C VAL A 174 17.15 -7.49 2.17
N GLU A 175 18.35 -7.90 2.56
CA GLU A 175 19.12 -8.98 1.93
C GLU A 175 18.41 -10.34 2.10
N GLU A 176 17.83 -10.60 3.27
CA GLU A 176 17.03 -11.79 3.56
C GLU A 176 15.64 -11.73 2.92
N PHE A 177 15.11 -10.51 2.71
CA PHE A 177 13.78 -10.32 2.12
C PHE A 177 13.70 -10.85 0.69
N TRP A 178 14.70 -10.60 -0.15
CA TRP A 178 14.63 -10.97 -1.56
C TRP A 178 14.59 -12.49 -1.80
N PRO A 179 15.36 -13.35 -1.09
CA PRO A 179 15.18 -14.80 -1.15
C PRO A 179 13.78 -15.26 -0.69
N TYR A 180 13.27 -14.71 0.41
CA TYR A 180 11.92 -14.98 0.90
C TYR A 180 10.87 -14.64 -0.17
N TYR A 181 10.93 -13.44 -0.71
CA TYR A 181 10.00 -12.96 -1.73
C TYR A 181 9.98 -13.86 -2.96
N ARG A 182 11.15 -14.19 -3.51
CA ARG A 182 11.26 -15.08 -4.69
C ARG A 182 10.71 -16.47 -4.43
N ARG A 183 10.91 -17.02 -3.24
CA ARG A 183 10.32 -18.31 -2.86
C ARG A 183 8.80 -18.25 -2.88
N VAL A 184 8.18 -17.23 -2.27
CA VAL A 184 6.71 -17.09 -2.28
C VAL A 184 6.19 -16.89 -3.70
N LEU A 185 6.90 -16.14 -4.56
CA LEU A 185 6.54 -16.01 -5.98
C LEU A 185 6.49 -17.35 -6.69
N ALA A 186 7.51 -18.21 -6.46
CA ALA A 186 7.65 -19.50 -7.15
C ALA A 186 6.65 -20.55 -6.65
N ASP A 187 6.44 -20.62 -5.32
CA ASP A 187 5.74 -21.71 -4.68
C ASP A 187 4.23 -21.46 -4.52
N GLU A 188 3.86 -20.19 -4.33
CA GLU A 188 2.50 -19.87 -3.89
C GLU A 188 1.67 -19.08 -4.89
N LEU A 189 2.28 -18.20 -5.71
CA LEU A 189 1.47 -17.29 -6.52
C LEU A 189 0.85 -17.90 -7.75
N GLU A 190 -0.31 -17.39 -8.10
CA GLU A 190 -1.04 -17.71 -9.32
C GLU A 190 -1.91 -16.54 -9.79
N ALA A 191 -2.34 -16.58 -11.05
CA ALA A 191 -3.35 -15.65 -11.56
C ALA A 191 -4.74 -16.06 -11.03
N THR A 192 -5.06 -15.71 -9.79
CA THR A 192 -6.37 -15.99 -9.18
C THR A 192 -7.52 -15.33 -9.97
N ALA A 193 -8.77 -15.76 -9.74
CA ALA A 193 -9.94 -15.11 -10.33
C ALA A 193 -9.99 -13.61 -10.00
N VAL A 194 -9.64 -13.25 -8.78
CA VAL A 194 -9.60 -11.86 -8.32
C VAL A 194 -8.52 -11.05 -9.06
N VAL A 195 -7.34 -11.62 -9.32
CA VAL A 195 -6.29 -10.96 -10.15
C VAL A 195 -6.83 -10.67 -11.55
N ARG A 196 -7.43 -11.67 -12.19
CA ARG A 196 -8.01 -11.50 -13.55
C ARG A 196 -9.08 -10.42 -13.55
N GLU A 197 -9.99 -10.44 -12.58
CA GLU A 197 -11.05 -9.44 -12.44
C GLU A 197 -10.49 -8.03 -12.18
N LEU A 198 -9.54 -7.88 -11.26
CA LEU A 198 -8.91 -6.59 -10.99
C LEU A 198 -8.20 -6.01 -12.22
N LEU A 199 -7.65 -6.83 -13.09
CA LEU A 199 -6.96 -6.41 -14.31
C LEU A 199 -7.89 -6.30 -15.53
N ALA A 200 -9.14 -6.73 -15.45
CA ALA A 200 -10.09 -6.64 -16.53
C ALA A 200 -10.37 -5.18 -16.94
N THR A 201 -10.48 -4.95 -18.24
CA THR A 201 -10.69 -3.61 -18.83
C THR A 201 -12.13 -3.37 -19.29
N ASP A 202 -12.98 -4.37 -19.13
CA ASP A 202 -14.42 -4.39 -19.42
C ASP A 202 -15.31 -4.35 -18.17
N ARG A 203 -14.70 -4.18 -16.99
CA ARG A 203 -15.45 -4.07 -15.73
C ARG A 203 -16.42 -2.91 -15.74
N ARG A 204 -17.60 -3.16 -15.18
CA ARG A 204 -18.56 -2.10 -14.87
C ARG A 204 -18.25 -1.56 -13.47
N LEU A 205 -17.78 -0.32 -13.41
CA LEU A 205 -17.60 0.40 -12.15
C LEU A 205 -18.56 1.58 -12.11
N PRO A 206 -19.23 1.85 -10.97
CA PRO A 206 -20.03 3.04 -10.83
C PRO A 206 -19.14 4.30 -10.93
N PRO A 207 -19.67 5.44 -11.36
CA PRO A 207 -18.93 6.70 -11.29
C PRO A 207 -18.62 7.03 -9.83
N PRO A 208 -17.43 7.60 -9.55
CA PRO A 208 -17.08 7.99 -8.19
C PRO A 208 -18.00 9.13 -7.70
N ALA A 209 -18.45 9.04 -6.46
CA ALA A 209 -19.42 9.97 -5.85
C ALA A 209 -18.75 11.07 -4.99
N PHE A 210 -17.53 11.48 -5.31
CA PHE A 210 -16.81 12.54 -4.59
C PHE A 210 -17.01 13.93 -5.21
N GLY A 211 -16.81 14.96 -4.40
CA GLY A 211 -16.89 16.36 -4.83
C GLY A 211 -18.31 16.97 -4.80
N PRO A 212 -18.45 18.25 -5.21
CA PRO A 212 -19.71 18.96 -5.24
C PRO A 212 -20.67 18.39 -6.29
N LEU A 213 -21.98 18.63 -6.12
CA LEU A 213 -23.02 18.08 -6.99
C LEU A 213 -22.77 18.29 -8.49
N PRO A 214 -22.36 19.47 -8.98
CA PRO A 214 -22.10 19.66 -10.41
C PRO A 214 -21.00 18.72 -10.95
N LEU A 215 -19.93 18.52 -10.19
CA LEU A 215 -18.85 17.60 -10.56
C LEU A 215 -19.36 16.15 -10.61
N ARG A 216 -20.17 15.74 -9.63
CA ARG A 216 -20.75 14.39 -9.59
C ARG A 216 -21.65 14.12 -10.79
N LEU A 217 -22.48 15.09 -11.19
CA LEU A 217 -23.32 15.00 -12.37
C LEU A 217 -22.48 14.92 -13.66
N LEU A 218 -21.47 15.77 -13.79
CA LEU A 218 -20.54 15.75 -14.92
C LEU A 218 -19.84 14.38 -15.03
N LEU A 219 -19.31 13.87 -13.92
CA LEU A 219 -18.66 12.55 -13.87
C LEU A 219 -19.65 11.44 -14.25
N ARG A 220 -20.90 11.50 -13.76
CA ARG A 220 -21.92 10.50 -14.08
C ARG A 220 -22.24 10.48 -15.59
N LEU A 221 -22.40 11.65 -16.20
CA LEU A 221 -22.69 11.76 -17.63
C LEU A 221 -21.53 11.34 -18.51
N SER A 222 -20.30 11.72 -18.14
CA SER A 222 -19.10 11.41 -18.93
C SER A 222 -18.50 10.03 -18.63
N TRP A 223 -18.99 9.33 -17.61
CA TRP A 223 -18.41 8.08 -17.12
C TRP A 223 -18.32 6.98 -18.18
N PRO A 224 -19.31 6.74 -19.05
CA PRO A 224 -19.20 5.73 -20.11
C PRO A 224 -18.00 5.97 -21.05
N LEU A 225 -17.62 7.23 -21.25
CA LEU A 225 -16.47 7.60 -22.09
C LEU A 225 -15.12 7.53 -21.31
N ILE A 226 -15.16 7.85 -20.03
CA ILE A 226 -13.98 7.87 -19.14
C ILE A 226 -13.58 6.46 -18.72
N LEU A 227 -14.55 5.64 -18.34
CA LEU A 227 -14.31 4.32 -17.73
C LEU A 227 -13.39 3.41 -18.56
N PRO A 228 -13.58 3.21 -19.86
CA PRO A 228 -12.71 2.33 -20.63
C PRO A 228 -11.25 2.82 -20.70
N ARG A 229 -11.06 4.14 -20.74
CA ARG A 229 -9.72 4.77 -20.73
C ARG A 229 -9.07 4.63 -19.36
N PHE A 230 -9.83 4.87 -18.30
CA PHE A 230 -9.42 4.71 -16.92
C PHE A 230 -8.98 3.27 -16.64
N LEU A 231 -9.78 2.27 -17.02
CA LEU A 231 -9.47 0.86 -16.78
C LEU A 231 -8.21 0.41 -17.55
N ARG A 232 -8.05 0.85 -18.80
CA ARG A 232 -6.83 0.57 -19.59
C ARG A 232 -5.58 1.21 -18.98
N LEU A 233 -5.67 2.47 -18.55
CA LEU A 233 -4.56 3.16 -17.86
C LEU A 233 -4.25 2.49 -16.54
N ARG A 234 -5.27 2.18 -15.73
CA ARG A 234 -5.12 1.47 -14.47
C ARG A 234 -4.41 0.13 -14.66
N ARG A 235 -4.88 -0.71 -15.61
CA ARG A 235 -4.22 -1.98 -15.94
C ARG A 235 -2.76 -1.76 -16.37
N PHE A 236 -2.50 -0.81 -17.25
CA PHE A 236 -1.16 -0.50 -17.72
C PHE A 236 -0.22 -0.13 -16.57
N LEU A 237 -0.65 0.75 -15.66
CA LEU A 237 0.13 1.16 -14.51
C LEU A 237 0.28 0.03 -13.49
N THR A 238 -0.79 -0.72 -13.20
CA THR A 238 -0.76 -1.86 -12.28
C THR A 238 0.27 -2.90 -12.71
N VAL A 239 0.21 -3.32 -13.97
CA VAL A 239 1.16 -4.32 -14.50
C VAL A 239 2.56 -3.73 -14.61
N GLY A 240 2.70 -2.51 -15.10
CA GLY A 240 4.01 -1.87 -15.31
C GLY A 240 4.78 -1.55 -14.02
N LEU A 241 4.07 -1.18 -12.94
CA LEU A 241 4.67 -0.89 -11.65
C LEU A 241 4.86 -2.13 -10.76
N MET A 242 4.35 -3.29 -11.18
CA MET A 242 4.62 -4.57 -10.55
C MET A 242 6.04 -5.03 -10.92
N PRO A 243 6.81 -5.62 -9.99
CA PRO A 243 8.12 -6.19 -10.29
C PRO A 243 8.09 -7.21 -11.43
N PRO A 244 9.13 -7.31 -12.29
CA PRO A 244 9.15 -8.22 -13.43
C PRO A 244 8.94 -9.68 -13.07
N ASP A 245 9.62 -10.16 -12.03
CA ASP A 245 9.51 -11.50 -11.48
C ASP A 245 8.09 -11.83 -10.99
N ALA A 246 7.42 -10.88 -10.31
CA ALA A 246 6.03 -11.04 -9.94
C ALA A 246 5.07 -11.10 -11.14
N ARG A 247 5.33 -10.29 -12.18
CA ARG A 247 4.55 -10.38 -13.43
C ARG A 247 4.70 -11.75 -14.10
N GLU A 248 5.92 -12.27 -14.13
CA GLU A 248 6.23 -13.57 -14.69
C GLU A 248 5.53 -14.69 -13.89
N ALA A 249 5.64 -14.67 -12.57
CA ALA A 249 5.02 -15.65 -11.68
C ALA A 249 3.49 -15.78 -11.87
N ILE A 250 2.81 -14.69 -12.23
CA ILE A 250 1.35 -14.68 -12.46
C ILE A 250 0.97 -14.55 -13.95
N GLY A 251 1.92 -14.79 -14.85
CA GLY A 251 1.67 -14.88 -16.30
C GLY A 251 1.21 -13.58 -16.96
N LEU A 252 1.68 -12.41 -16.49
CA LEU A 252 1.31 -11.11 -17.06
C LEU A 252 2.34 -10.64 -18.08
N PRO A 253 2.01 -10.65 -19.41
CA PRO A 253 2.93 -10.23 -20.45
C PRO A 253 3.22 -8.73 -20.37
N TRP A 254 4.48 -8.37 -20.62
CA TRP A 254 4.94 -6.99 -20.67
C TRP A 254 5.94 -6.79 -21.82
N THR A 255 5.61 -5.90 -22.74
CA THR A 255 6.44 -5.68 -23.94
C THR A 255 7.44 -4.54 -23.76
N ALA A 256 8.51 -4.55 -24.56
CA ALA A 256 9.46 -3.44 -24.60
C ALA A 256 8.82 -2.09 -24.99
N GLY A 257 7.75 -2.14 -25.78
CA GLY A 257 6.96 -0.95 -26.13
C GLY A 257 6.23 -0.37 -24.92
N GLN A 258 5.62 -1.22 -24.10
CA GLN A 258 4.96 -0.82 -22.84
C GLN A 258 5.98 -0.29 -21.85
N GLU A 259 7.15 -0.90 -21.75
CA GLU A 259 8.24 -0.44 -20.92
C GLU A 259 8.71 0.99 -21.31
N ARG A 260 8.91 1.26 -22.60
CA ARG A 260 9.25 2.63 -23.06
C ARG A 260 8.17 3.64 -22.72
N ARG A 261 6.89 3.28 -22.85
CA ARG A 261 5.76 4.15 -22.48
C ARG A 261 5.72 4.42 -20.98
N LEU A 262 5.96 3.40 -20.13
CA LEU A 262 6.01 3.57 -18.68
C LEU A 262 7.17 4.49 -18.26
N ARG A 263 8.35 4.35 -18.87
CA ARG A 263 9.50 5.23 -18.60
C ARG A 263 9.20 6.70 -18.97
N ARG A 264 8.51 6.93 -20.10
CA ARG A 264 8.09 8.29 -20.51
C ARG A 264 7.08 8.87 -19.53
N PHE A 265 6.05 8.09 -19.17
CA PHE A 265 5.06 8.48 -18.17
C PHE A 265 5.73 8.78 -16.82
N GLY A 266 6.57 7.88 -16.32
CA GLY A 266 7.29 8.05 -15.06
C GLY A 266 8.19 9.28 -15.06
N ARG A 267 8.88 9.58 -16.18
CA ARG A 267 9.68 10.80 -16.33
C ARG A 267 8.81 12.05 -16.19
N ALA A 268 7.65 12.08 -16.83
CA ALA A 268 6.73 13.21 -16.71
C ALA A 268 6.24 13.38 -15.26
N VAL A 269 5.81 12.28 -14.59
CA VAL A 269 5.40 12.29 -13.19
C VAL A 269 6.53 12.78 -12.27
N ARG A 270 7.76 12.32 -12.50
CA ARG A 270 8.94 12.71 -11.72
C ARG A 270 9.29 14.20 -11.84
N ILE A 271 9.00 14.80 -12.99
CA ILE A 271 9.24 16.23 -13.23
C ILE A 271 8.07 17.07 -12.69
N VAL A 272 6.84 16.68 -13.01
CA VAL A 272 5.65 17.51 -12.74
C VAL A 272 5.25 17.49 -11.26
N VAL A 273 5.20 16.29 -10.63
CA VAL A 273 4.67 16.20 -9.27
C VAL A 273 5.46 17.02 -8.23
N PRO A 274 6.80 17.11 -8.25
CA PRO A 274 7.52 17.99 -7.34
C PRO A 274 7.22 19.50 -7.49
N LEU A 275 6.73 19.92 -8.65
CA LEU A 275 6.35 21.32 -8.93
C LEU A 275 4.95 21.65 -8.39
N LEU A 276 4.15 20.65 -8.09
CA LEU A 276 2.82 20.88 -7.56
C LEU A 276 2.86 21.51 -6.15
N PRO A 277 1.91 22.40 -5.84
CA PRO A 277 1.74 22.88 -4.48
C PRO A 277 1.42 21.73 -3.52
N GLU A 278 1.79 21.84 -2.25
CA GLU A 278 1.65 20.76 -1.25
C GLU A 278 0.22 20.21 -1.13
N ARG A 279 -0.79 21.06 -1.35
CA ARG A 279 -2.21 20.66 -1.34
C ARG A 279 -2.58 19.64 -2.41
N LEU A 280 -1.85 19.64 -3.53
CA LEU A 280 -2.05 18.70 -4.65
C LEU A 280 -1.05 17.55 -4.63
N ARG A 281 0.12 17.76 -4.01
CA ARG A 281 1.19 16.77 -3.95
C ARG A 281 1.03 15.78 -2.81
N TYR A 282 0.51 16.21 -1.68
CA TYR A 282 0.40 15.34 -0.50
C TYR A 282 -1.04 15.09 -0.12
N LEU A 283 -1.33 13.85 0.27
CA LEU A 283 -2.60 13.43 0.81
C LEU A 283 -2.94 14.22 2.09
N PRO A 284 -4.23 14.40 2.44
CA PRO A 284 -4.65 15.30 3.52
C PRO A 284 -3.98 15.01 4.87
N GLN A 285 -3.93 13.74 5.29
CA GLN A 285 -3.31 13.32 6.56
C GLN A 285 -1.79 13.56 6.55
N ALA A 286 -1.13 13.23 5.44
CA ALA A 286 0.29 13.51 5.27
C ALA A 286 0.61 15.01 5.33
N ARG A 287 -0.24 15.87 4.76
CA ARG A 287 -0.09 17.33 4.87
C ARG A 287 -0.18 17.81 6.31
N GLN A 288 -1.16 17.30 7.06
CA GLN A 288 -1.33 17.62 8.47
C GLN A 288 -0.09 17.19 9.27
N ALA A 289 0.34 15.93 9.10
CA ALA A 289 1.53 15.40 9.77
C ALA A 289 2.79 16.21 9.42
N ARG A 290 2.95 16.63 8.16
CA ARG A 290 4.09 17.49 7.74
C ARG A 290 4.04 18.87 8.39
N ARG A 291 2.86 19.46 8.56
CA ARG A 291 2.70 20.74 9.26
C ARG A 291 3.09 20.63 10.73
N LEU A 292 2.59 19.60 11.42
CA LEU A 292 2.92 19.33 12.82
C LEU A 292 4.43 19.07 13.00
N ALA A 293 5.01 18.20 12.19
CA ALA A 293 6.45 17.89 12.26
C ALA A 293 7.35 19.11 12.00
N ARG A 294 6.91 20.06 11.18
CA ARG A 294 7.62 21.35 11.02
C ARG A 294 7.47 22.25 12.24
N ALA A 295 6.26 22.33 12.81
CA ALA A 295 6.04 23.14 14.01
C ALA A 295 6.86 22.62 15.20
N GLU A 296 7.11 21.32 15.25
CA GLU A 296 7.94 20.67 16.28
C GLU A 296 9.43 20.62 15.92
N GLY A 297 9.87 21.28 14.83
CA GLY A 297 11.27 21.30 14.39
C GLY A 297 11.80 19.96 13.85
N ARG A 298 10.94 18.94 13.69
CA ARG A 298 11.32 17.61 13.18
C ARG A 298 11.47 17.56 11.65
N LEU A 299 11.00 18.58 10.96
CA LEU A 299 11.21 18.79 9.52
C LEU A 299 11.69 20.20 9.26
N PRO A 300 12.57 20.41 8.26
CA PRO A 300 13.02 21.74 7.90
C PRO A 300 11.84 22.63 7.47
N THR A 301 11.84 23.85 7.94
CA THR A 301 10.92 24.88 7.49
C THR A 301 11.13 25.13 6.01
N ARG A 302 10.05 25.22 5.25
CA ARG A 302 10.13 25.50 3.81
C ARG A 302 10.64 26.95 3.66
N ARG A 303 11.88 27.16 3.19
CA ARG A 303 12.28 28.48 2.70
C ARG A 303 11.31 28.84 1.58
N ALA A 304 10.65 30.00 1.67
CA ALA A 304 9.85 30.55 0.59
C ALA A 304 10.75 30.64 -0.64
N ARG A 305 10.35 30.00 -1.73
CA ARG A 305 10.92 30.17 -3.05
C ARG A 305 10.13 31.23 -3.77
#